data_79dfbec808e91be3399c13b3c2f198b5
#
_entry.id   79dfbec808e91be3399c13b3c2f198b5
#
_cell.length_a   1.000
_cell.length_b   1.000
_cell.length_c   1.000
_cell.angle_alpha   90.00
_cell.angle_beta   90.00
_cell.angle_gamma   90.00
#
_symmetry.space_group_name_H-M   'P 1'
#
loop_
_entity.id
_entity.type
_entity.pdbx_description
1 polymer ?
#
loop_
_entity_poly.entity_id
_entity_poly.type
_entity_poly.pdbx_seq_one_letter_code
_entity_poly.pdbx_strand_id
1 'polypeptide(L)'
;MRAPFAFVASGLLAISLPGGLGVAQPAIESRRVGFPAGADSTLLNGQLKGDQTIDYRLRAGAGQTLTVDLKGSNAQNDFNVMAAGSDSALFIGSSSGNRFRGLLPSDGDVTVRVYLMRPAARRMESSSYSLRVGISGTPLAPVPASQDALIPGTPFHASTEVVCRSGSSGKAASCQASVIRRANNSGTVVVKNPEGQKRQFLFVNGKAVATDQPEKLSVQRRGDVSLISLGENFERYEILDALVVGG
;
A
#
# COMPACT_ATOMS: atom_id res chain seq x y z
N MET A 1 85.07 -3.94 -17.52
CA MET A 1 84.16 -3.72 -18.64
C MET A 1 82.73 -3.89 -18.11
N ARG A 2 81.96 -2.82 -17.98
CA ARG A 2 80.60 -2.79 -17.43
C ARG A 2 79.62 -2.57 -18.59
N ALA A 3 78.71 -3.49 -18.79
CA ALA A 3 77.58 -3.35 -19.74
C ALA A 3 76.45 -2.57 -19.11
N PRO A 4 75.70 -1.71 -19.85
CA PRO A 4 74.51 -1.00 -19.32
C PRO A 4 73.25 -1.82 -19.48
N PHE A 5 72.46 -1.84 -18.44
CA PHE A 5 71.08 -2.38 -18.45
C PHE A 5 70.12 -1.39 -19.12
N ALA A 6 69.40 -1.85 -20.13
CA ALA A 6 68.32 -1.10 -20.76
C ALA A 6 67.01 -1.35 -20.00
N PHE A 7 66.38 -0.31 -19.50
CA PHE A 7 64.98 -0.37 -18.93
C PHE A 7 63.97 -0.27 -20.07
N VAL A 8 63.16 -1.31 -20.21
CA VAL A 8 61.96 -1.29 -21.05
C VAL A 8 60.80 -0.77 -20.23
N ALA A 9 60.28 0.39 -20.57
CA ALA A 9 59.09 0.97 -19.98
C ALA A 9 57.84 0.38 -20.67
N SER A 10 57.11 -0.49 -19.97
CA SER A 10 55.81 -1.00 -20.44
C SER A 10 54.71 0.06 -20.14
N GLY A 11 54.23 0.72 -21.18
CA GLY A 11 53.06 1.62 -21.10
C GLY A 11 51.78 0.84 -20.92
N LEU A 12 51.09 1.02 -19.77
CA LEU A 12 49.71 0.56 -19.56
C LEU A 12 48.75 1.48 -20.30
N LEU A 13 48.12 0.96 -21.33
CA LEU A 13 47.03 1.62 -22.05
C LEU A 13 45.74 1.49 -21.20
N ALA A 14 45.29 2.56 -20.55
CA ALA A 14 44.03 2.61 -19.84
C ALA A 14 42.88 2.69 -20.84
N ILE A 15 42.14 1.60 -21.01
CA ILE A 15 40.90 1.58 -21.78
C ILE A 15 39.77 2.15 -20.89
N SER A 16 39.41 3.41 -21.13
CA SER A 16 38.20 4.03 -20.54
C SER A 16 36.95 3.45 -21.23
N LEU A 17 36.18 2.61 -20.51
CA LEU A 17 34.85 2.16 -20.91
C LEU A 17 33.89 3.35 -20.90
N PRO A 18 33.11 3.59 -21.98
CA PRO A 18 32.10 4.63 -21.97
C PRO A 18 31.04 4.25 -20.92
N GLY A 19 30.79 5.15 -19.96
CA GLY A 19 29.76 5.00 -18.97
C GLY A 19 28.41 4.82 -19.67
N GLY A 20 27.72 3.70 -19.40
CA GLY A 20 26.39 3.45 -19.91
C GLY A 20 25.45 4.59 -19.45
N LEU A 21 24.79 5.23 -20.41
CA LEU A 21 23.70 6.17 -20.12
C LEU A 21 22.59 5.40 -19.44
N GLY A 22 22.55 5.45 -18.11
CA GLY A 22 21.42 4.96 -17.35
C GLY A 22 20.19 5.76 -17.77
N VAL A 23 19.22 5.10 -18.40
CA VAL A 23 17.92 5.71 -18.66
C VAL A 23 17.29 5.99 -17.30
N ALA A 24 17.23 7.26 -16.91
CA ALA A 24 16.56 7.67 -15.69
C ALA A 24 15.09 7.25 -15.79
N GLN A 25 14.62 6.46 -14.80
CA GLN A 25 13.19 6.17 -14.71
C GLN A 25 12.44 7.49 -14.52
N PRO A 26 11.34 7.72 -15.23
CA PRO A 26 10.57 8.94 -15.07
C PRO A 26 10.11 9.06 -13.62
N ALA A 27 10.34 10.24 -13.05
CA ALA A 27 9.91 10.52 -11.68
C ALA A 27 8.38 10.49 -11.62
N ILE A 28 7.83 9.76 -10.63
CA ILE A 28 6.39 9.77 -10.36
C ILE A 28 6.00 11.17 -9.89
N GLU A 29 5.10 11.83 -10.60
CA GLU A 29 4.56 13.11 -10.19
C GLU A 29 3.58 12.91 -9.03
N SER A 30 3.75 13.65 -7.91
CA SER A 30 2.86 13.58 -6.77
C SER A 30 2.04 14.86 -6.63
N ARG A 31 0.72 14.72 -6.54
CA ARG A 31 -0.25 15.81 -6.38
C ARG A 31 -1.09 15.62 -5.13
N ARG A 32 -1.18 16.66 -4.29
CA ARG A 32 -2.08 16.64 -3.14
C ARG A 32 -3.51 16.88 -3.60
N VAL A 33 -4.46 16.05 -3.11
CA VAL A 33 -5.89 16.23 -3.35
C VAL A 33 -6.49 17.01 -2.19
N GLY A 34 -7.15 18.11 -2.50
CA GLY A 34 -8.00 18.86 -1.57
C GLY A 34 -9.45 18.80 -2.04
N PHE A 35 -10.38 18.81 -1.08
CA PHE A 35 -11.80 18.94 -1.37
C PHE A 35 -12.24 20.40 -1.21
N PRO A 36 -13.16 20.90 -2.04
CA PRO A 36 -13.79 22.20 -1.80
C PRO A 36 -14.46 22.25 -0.42
N ALA A 37 -14.59 23.43 0.14
CA ALA A 37 -15.25 23.62 1.44
C ALA A 37 -16.65 23.01 1.45
N GLY A 38 -16.92 22.13 2.41
CA GLY A 38 -18.20 21.42 2.55
C GLY A 38 -18.44 20.26 1.58
N ALA A 39 -17.48 19.97 0.69
CA ALA A 39 -17.57 18.83 -0.21
C ALA A 39 -16.78 17.64 0.33
N ASP A 40 -17.29 16.43 0.06
CA ASP A 40 -16.67 15.14 0.36
C ASP A 40 -16.03 14.51 -0.89
N SER A 41 -16.08 15.19 -2.04
CA SER A 41 -15.52 14.70 -3.30
C SER A 41 -15.02 15.85 -4.18
N THR A 42 -14.13 15.49 -5.13
CA THR A 42 -13.61 16.42 -6.14
C THR A 42 -13.42 15.70 -7.48
N LEU A 43 -13.42 16.49 -8.57
CA LEU A 43 -13.12 16.03 -9.92
C LEU A 43 -11.77 16.60 -10.35
N LEU A 44 -10.84 15.73 -10.66
CA LEU A 44 -9.51 16.06 -11.13
C LEU A 44 -9.40 15.73 -12.61
N ASN A 45 -8.81 16.62 -13.40
CA ASN A 45 -8.52 16.37 -14.81
C ASN A 45 -7.01 16.29 -14.99
N GLY A 46 -6.58 15.42 -15.91
CA GLY A 46 -5.17 15.22 -16.20
C GLY A 46 -4.92 14.64 -17.57
N GLN A 47 -3.64 14.57 -17.90
CA GLN A 47 -3.15 13.94 -19.14
C GLN A 47 -1.92 13.10 -18.77
N LEU A 48 -1.76 11.98 -19.50
CA LEU A 48 -0.60 11.10 -19.44
C LEU A 48 -0.07 10.86 -20.85
N LYS A 49 1.23 10.66 -20.96
CA LYS A 49 1.88 10.21 -22.19
C LYS A 49 2.97 9.20 -21.84
N GLY A 50 2.94 8.07 -22.55
CA GLY A 50 3.95 7.01 -22.37
C GLY A 50 3.93 6.47 -20.93
N ASP A 51 5.08 6.44 -20.29
CA ASP A 51 5.31 5.89 -18.97
C ASP A 51 5.09 6.88 -17.81
N GLN A 52 4.54 8.07 -18.09
CA GLN A 52 4.17 9.03 -17.05
C GLN A 52 3.18 8.41 -16.07
N THR A 53 3.40 8.70 -14.79
CA THR A 53 2.59 8.23 -13.67
C THR A 53 2.32 9.39 -12.73
N ILE A 54 1.07 9.51 -12.28
CA ILE A 54 0.67 10.57 -11.33
C ILE A 54 0.08 9.92 -10.07
N ASP A 55 0.65 10.27 -8.92
CA ASP A 55 0.17 9.89 -7.59
C ASP A 55 -0.69 11.01 -7.01
N TYR A 56 -1.99 10.80 -6.91
CA TYR A 56 -2.92 11.65 -6.18
C TYR A 56 -2.97 11.20 -4.72
N ARG A 57 -2.49 12.06 -3.82
CA ARG A 57 -2.40 11.77 -2.38
C ARG A 57 -3.45 12.53 -1.61
N LEU A 58 -4.21 11.82 -0.78
CA LEU A 58 -5.26 12.42 0.07
C LEU A 58 -5.17 11.86 1.49
N ARG A 59 -5.43 12.72 2.49
CA ARG A 59 -5.49 12.32 3.89
C ARG A 59 -6.84 11.69 4.19
N ALA A 60 -6.84 10.52 4.81
CA ALA A 60 -8.04 9.83 5.23
C ALA A 60 -7.80 9.07 6.54
N GLY A 61 -8.87 8.65 7.20
CA GLY A 61 -8.85 7.88 8.44
C GLY A 61 -9.40 6.47 8.24
N ALA A 62 -8.97 5.57 9.13
CA ALA A 62 -9.49 4.20 9.19
C ALA A 62 -11.02 4.21 9.34
N GLY A 63 -11.70 3.31 8.64
CA GLY A 63 -13.17 3.22 8.64
C GLY A 63 -13.87 4.19 7.69
N GLN A 64 -13.17 5.16 7.11
CA GLN A 64 -13.75 5.97 6.04
C GLN A 64 -13.83 5.18 4.73
N THR A 65 -14.83 5.48 3.91
CA THR A 65 -14.99 4.92 2.58
C THR A 65 -14.35 5.83 1.53
N LEU A 66 -13.37 5.30 0.81
CA LEU A 66 -12.83 5.92 -0.39
C LEU A 66 -13.64 5.49 -1.61
N THR A 67 -13.98 6.45 -2.48
CA THR A 67 -14.55 6.21 -3.81
C THR A 67 -13.64 6.81 -4.87
N VAL A 68 -13.37 6.05 -5.93
CA VAL A 68 -12.59 6.50 -7.09
C VAL A 68 -13.30 6.06 -8.36
N ASP A 69 -13.46 6.97 -9.31
CA ASP A 69 -14.01 6.70 -10.65
C ASP A 69 -13.10 7.37 -11.69
N LEU A 70 -12.48 6.57 -12.55
CA LEU A 70 -11.59 7.03 -13.62
C LEU A 70 -12.30 6.91 -14.98
N LYS A 71 -12.26 7.99 -15.76
CA LYS A 71 -12.68 7.99 -17.18
C LYS A 71 -11.52 8.51 -18.02
N GLY A 72 -10.91 7.64 -18.80
CA GLY A 72 -9.82 7.97 -19.69
C GLY A 72 -10.26 7.97 -21.16
N SER A 73 -9.60 8.77 -22.01
CA SER A 73 -9.77 8.75 -23.47
C SER A 73 -9.07 7.54 -24.11
N ASN A 74 -8.17 6.89 -23.40
CA ASN A 74 -7.48 5.67 -23.79
C ASN A 74 -7.93 4.52 -22.90
N ALA A 75 -8.36 3.40 -23.48
CA ALA A 75 -8.83 2.22 -22.76
C ALA A 75 -7.74 1.53 -21.90
N GLN A 76 -6.46 1.89 -22.11
CA GLN A 76 -5.33 1.42 -21.31
C GLN A 76 -4.95 2.37 -20.16
N ASN A 77 -5.79 3.39 -19.89
CA ASN A 77 -5.60 4.27 -18.73
C ASN A 77 -6.24 3.63 -17.51
N ASP A 78 -5.41 3.32 -16.51
CA ASP A 78 -5.77 2.62 -15.29
C ASP A 78 -5.35 3.37 -14.05
N PHE A 79 -5.82 2.90 -12.90
CA PHE A 79 -5.37 3.39 -11.59
C PHE A 79 -5.24 2.26 -10.57
N ASN A 80 -4.35 2.46 -9.59
CA ASN A 80 -4.26 1.63 -8.39
C ASN A 80 -4.52 2.48 -7.15
N VAL A 81 -5.02 1.85 -6.08
CA VAL A 81 -5.15 2.48 -4.77
C VAL A 81 -4.20 1.81 -3.80
N MET A 82 -3.37 2.59 -3.09
CA MET A 82 -2.54 2.13 -2.00
C MET A 82 -3.03 2.74 -0.70
N ALA A 83 -3.29 1.91 0.30
CA ALA A 83 -3.64 2.36 1.65
C ALA A 83 -2.43 3.01 2.34
N ALA A 84 -2.69 3.86 3.33
CA ALA A 84 -1.62 4.49 4.10
C ALA A 84 -0.75 3.44 4.81
N GLY A 85 0.57 3.57 4.67
CA GLY A 85 1.54 2.66 5.29
C GLY A 85 1.58 1.24 4.72
N SER A 86 0.92 1.00 3.57
CA SER A 86 0.97 -0.26 2.85
C SER A 86 1.97 -0.20 1.69
N ASP A 87 2.68 -1.31 1.49
CA ASP A 87 3.58 -1.51 0.35
C ASP A 87 2.87 -2.17 -0.84
N SER A 88 1.59 -2.55 -0.65
CA SER A 88 0.76 -3.24 -1.65
C SER A 88 -0.40 -2.36 -2.10
N ALA A 89 -0.92 -2.64 -3.29
CA ALA A 89 -2.13 -2.00 -3.77
C ALA A 89 -3.37 -2.69 -3.18
N LEU A 90 -4.23 -1.93 -2.54
CA LEU A 90 -5.56 -2.32 -2.07
C LEU A 90 -6.54 -2.54 -3.24
N PHE A 91 -6.27 -1.91 -4.40
CA PHE A 91 -7.05 -2.06 -5.62
C PHE A 91 -6.14 -1.91 -6.82
N ILE A 92 -6.34 -2.80 -7.80
CA ILE A 92 -5.59 -2.83 -9.07
C ILE A 92 -6.58 -2.69 -10.21
N GLY A 93 -6.61 -1.52 -10.85
CA GLY A 93 -7.57 -1.18 -11.90
C GLY A 93 -7.53 -2.11 -13.10
N SER A 94 -6.33 -2.50 -13.52
CA SER A 94 -6.14 -3.38 -14.68
C SER A 94 -6.79 -4.77 -14.55
N SER A 95 -7.10 -5.20 -13.35
CA SER A 95 -7.81 -6.47 -13.08
C SER A 95 -9.23 -6.28 -12.57
N SER A 96 -9.54 -5.10 -11.99
CA SER A 96 -10.80 -4.88 -11.27
C SER A 96 -11.67 -3.76 -11.88
N GLY A 97 -11.15 -3.09 -12.93
CA GLY A 97 -11.85 -2.04 -13.67
C GLY A 97 -11.57 -0.62 -13.16
N ASN A 98 -12.36 0.32 -13.64
CA ASN A 98 -12.11 1.75 -13.48
C ASN A 98 -12.87 2.42 -12.33
N ARG A 99 -13.40 1.64 -11.38
CA ARG A 99 -14.15 2.11 -10.21
C ARG A 99 -13.71 1.38 -8.97
N PHE A 100 -13.48 2.13 -7.91
CA PHE A 100 -13.20 1.61 -6.57
C PHE A 100 -14.16 2.20 -5.56
N ARG A 101 -14.63 1.38 -4.62
CA ARG A 101 -15.31 1.77 -3.41
C ARG A 101 -14.94 0.80 -2.29
N GLY A 102 -14.28 1.28 -1.26
CA GLY A 102 -13.85 0.43 -0.15
C GLY A 102 -13.56 1.20 1.13
N LEU A 103 -13.65 0.48 2.27
CA LEU A 103 -13.21 0.98 3.57
C LEU A 103 -11.70 1.03 3.63
N LEU A 104 -11.18 2.09 4.22
CA LEU A 104 -9.74 2.25 4.45
C LEU A 104 -9.35 1.59 5.77
N PRO A 105 -8.31 0.74 5.77
CA PRO A 105 -7.92 -0.02 6.96
C PRO A 105 -7.13 0.82 7.98
N SER A 106 -6.56 1.95 7.58
CA SER A 106 -5.64 2.74 8.40
C SER A 106 -5.76 4.23 8.17
N ASP A 107 -5.23 5.01 9.13
CA ASP A 107 -5.12 6.46 9.00
C ASP A 107 -3.89 6.85 8.19
N GLY A 108 -3.97 7.92 7.43
CA GLY A 108 -2.82 8.52 6.76
C GLY A 108 -3.08 8.93 5.32
N ASP A 109 -2.01 9.03 4.56
CA ASP A 109 -2.07 9.40 3.14
C ASP A 109 -2.36 8.17 2.29
N VAL A 110 -3.53 8.15 1.69
CA VAL A 110 -3.92 7.20 0.64
C VAL A 110 -3.42 7.72 -0.69
N THR A 111 -2.93 6.84 -1.54
CA THR A 111 -2.45 7.19 -2.87
C THR A 111 -3.33 6.54 -3.94
N VAL A 112 -3.84 7.36 -4.86
CA VAL A 112 -4.47 6.91 -6.11
C VAL A 112 -3.47 7.16 -7.23
N ARG A 113 -2.87 6.09 -7.74
CA ARG A 113 -1.86 6.12 -8.81
C ARG A 113 -2.52 5.94 -10.15
N VAL A 114 -2.43 6.94 -11.03
CA VAL A 114 -2.96 6.91 -12.40
C VAL A 114 -1.82 6.71 -13.39
N TYR A 115 -1.99 5.79 -14.33
CA TYR A 115 -0.96 5.39 -15.28
C TYR A 115 -1.56 4.85 -16.59
N LEU A 116 -0.73 4.72 -17.62
CA LEU A 116 -1.04 3.91 -18.80
C LEU A 116 -0.45 2.50 -18.64
N MET A 117 -1.20 1.47 -19.01
CA MET A 117 -0.68 0.10 -19.01
C MET A 117 0.54 -0.03 -19.92
N ARG A 118 1.45 -0.94 -19.57
CA ARG A 118 2.75 -1.13 -20.26
C ARG A 118 2.68 -1.17 -21.77
N PRO A 119 1.70 -1.86 -22.42
CA PRO A 119 1.61 -1.87 -23.89
C PRO A 119 1.42 -0.48 -24.50
N ALA A 120 0.51 0.33 -23.92
CA ALA A 120 0.27 1.71 -24.38
C ALA A 120 1.45 2.64 -24.04
N ALA A 121 2.01 2.49 -22.83
CA ALA A 121 3.17 3.26 -22.40
C ALA A 121 4.38 3.08 -23.34
N ARG A 122 4.69 1.85 -23.73
CA ARG A 122 5.78 1.54 -24.68
C ARG A 122 5.56 2.12 -26.09
N ARG A 123 4.30 2.27 -26.51
CA ARG A 123 3.96 2.92 -27.77
C ARG A 123 3.86 4.44 -27.66
N MET A 124 4.22 5.01 -26.49
CA MET A 124 4.16 6.45 -26.21
C MET A 124 2.77 7.05 -26.45
N GLU A 125 1.71 6.26 -26.21
CA GLU A 125 0.34 6.71 -26.35
C GLU A 125 0.01 7.79 -25.31
N SER A 126 -1.04 8.55 -25.57
CA SER A 126 -1.53 9.60 -24.67
C SER A 126 -2.94 9.26 -24.18
N SER A 127 -3.29 9.74 -22.99
CA SER A 127 -4.65 9.74 -22.47
C SER A 127 -4.95 11.04 -21.74
N SER A 128 -6.08 11.67 -22.08
CA SER A 128 -6.72 12.66 -21.21
C SER A 128 -7.69 11.91 -20.32
N TYR A 129 -7.82 12.31 -19.04
CA TYR A 129 -8.71 11.64 -18.11
C TYR A 129 -9.38 12.60 -17.14
N SER A 130 -10.52 12.16 -16.60
CA SER A 130 -11.15 12.72 -15.42
C SER A 130 -11.14 11.66 -14.31
N LEU A 131 -10.71 12.05 -13.12
CA LEU A 131 -10.64 11.25 -11.92
C LEU A 131 -11.53 11.87 -10.86
N ARG A 132 -12.64 11.22 -10.52
CA ARG A 132 -13.46 11.61 -9.38
C ARG A 132 -12.96 10.86 -8.15
N VAL A 133 -12.66 11.61 -7.09
CA VAL A 133 -12.22 11.06 -5.81
C VAL A 133 -13.12 11.58 -4.71
N GLY A 134 -13.59 10.71 -3.82
CA GLY A 134 -14.43 11.07 -2.68
C GLY A 134 -14.09 10.28 -1.43
N ILE A 135 -14.24 10.92 -0.27
CA ILE A 135 -14.12 10.31 1.06
C ILE A 135 -15.42 10.56 1.82
N SER A 136 -15.99 9.50 2.39
CA SER A 136 -17.21 9.59 3.18
C SER A 136 -17.11 8.78 4.48
N GLY A 137 -17.99 9.10 5.43
CA GLY A 137 -18.00 8.48 6.74
C GLY A 137 -17.09 9.16 7.76
N THR A 138 -17.36 8.90 9.03
CA THR A 138 -16.55 9.41 10.15
C THR A 138 -15.37 8.48 10.39
N PRO A 139 -14.13 9.00 10.50
CA PRO A 139 -12.99 8.16 10.81
C PRO A 139 -13.12 7.57 12.23
N LEU A 140 -12.69 6.33 12.38
CA LEU A 140 -12.58 5.68 13.67
C LEU A 140 -11.31 6.18 14.39
N ALA A 141 -11.46 7.15 15.27
CA ALA A 141 -10.31 7.72 16.00
C ALA A 141 -9.62 6.66 16.88
N PRO A 142 -8.29 6.67 16.97
CA PRO A 142 -7.57 5.85 17.94
C PRO A 142 -8.00 6.17 19.38
N VAL A 143 -7.96 5.16 20.27
CA VAL A 143 -8.09 5.37 21.71
C VAL A 143 -6.92 6.23 22.17
N PRO A 144 -7.16 7.29 22.98
CA PRO A 144 -6.07 8.14 23.46
C PRO A 144 -5.13 7.36 24.40
N ALA A 145 -3.84 7.69 24.39
CA ALA A 145 -2.85 7.08 25.27
C ALA A 145 -3.14 7.24 26.79
N SER A 146 -4.00 8.20 27.15
CA SER A 146 -4.49 8.38 28.53
C SER A 146 -5.53 7.33 28.97
N GLN A 147 -6.16 6.65 28.03
CA GLN A 147 -7.16 5.59 28.26
C GLN A 147 -6.59 4.20 28.03
N ASP A 148 -5.67 4.09 27.07
CA ASP A 148 -4.97 2.85 26.74
C ASP A 148 -3.54 3.20 26.31
N ALA A 149 -2.56 2.79 27.11
CA ALA A 149 -1.16 3.20 26.94
C ALA A 149 -0.59 2.70 25.61
N LEU A 150 0.21 3.54 24.98
CA LEU A 150 0.95 3.15 23.78
C LEU A 150 2.26 2.44 24.13
N ILE A 151 2.68 1.53 23.27
CA ILE A 151 4.04 0.99 23.31
C ILE A 151 5.01 2.15 23.00
N PRO A 152 6.00 2.43 23.87
CA PRO A 152 6.89 3.57 23.72
C PRO A 152 7.51 3.68 22.33
N GLY A 153 7.44 4.89 21.72
CA GLY A 153 7.99 5.17 20.39
C GLY A 153 7.17 4.62 19.22
N THR A 154 5.98 4.09 19.47
CA THR A 154 5.09 3.53 18.43
C THR A 154 3.68 4.10 18.52
N PRO A 155 2.85 3.97 17.47
CA PRO A 155 1.42 4.30 17.53
C PRO A 155 0.56 3.14 18.07
N PHE A 156 1.15 2.01 18.47
CA PHE A 156 0.45 0.80 18.84
C PHE A 156 0.15 0.72 20.34
N HIS A 157 -1.04 0.21 20.68
CA HIS A 157 -1.47 -0.05 22.05
C HIS A 157 -0.99 -1.40 22.58
N ALA A 158 -0.89 -2.40 21.70
CA ALA A 158 -0.40 -3.72 22.04
C ALA A 158 0.29 -4.39 20.84
N SER A 159 1.12 -5.39 21.15
CA SER A 159 1.76 -6.25 20.15
C SER A 159 1.87 -7.66 20.70
N THR A 160 1.71 -8.67 19.86
CA THR A 160 1.84 -10.08 20.20
C THR A 160 2.26 -10.89 18.96
N GLU A 161 2.66 -12.14 19.19
CA GLU A 161 2.86 -13.13 18.14
C GLU A 161 1.52 -13.79 17.79
N VAL A 162 1.29 -14.00 16.50
CA VAL A 162 0.10 -14.68 15.96
C VAL A 162 0.50 -15.73 14.95
N VAL A 163 -0.32 -16.79 14.84
CA VAL A 163 -0.11 -17.78 13.77
C VAL A 163 -0.51 -17.15 12.44
N CYS A 164 0.40 -17.27 11.48
CA CYS A 164 0.17 -16.81 10.12
C CYS A 164 0.61 -17.86 9.10
N ARG A 165 0.08 -17.77 7.89
CA ARG A 165 0.54 -18.49 6.71
C ARG A 165 0.60 -17.48 5.57
N SER A 166 1.78 -17.23 5.04
CA SER A 166 2.01 -16.31 3.92
C SER A 166 3.08 -16.85 3.01
N GLY A 167 3.13 -16.31 1.79
CA GLY A 167 4.09 -16.71 0.78
C GLY A 167 3.81 -18.07 0.14
N SER A 168 4.67 -18.45 -0.82
CA SER A 168 4.51 -19.63 -1.66
C SER A 168 4.60 -20.98 -0.92
N SER A 169 5.20 -21.01 0.27
CA SER A 169 5.35 -22.22 1.07
C SER A 169 4.07 -22.67 1.76
N GLY A 170 3.15 -21.73 2.06
CA GLY A 170 1.93 -21.98 2.82
C GLY A 170 2.15 -22.56 4.21
N LYS A 171 3.40 -22.60 4.72
CA LYS A 171 3.73 -23.13 6.03
C LYS A 171 3.29 -22.15 7.13
N ALA A 172 2.87 -22.70 8.27
CA ALA A 172 2.60 -21.91 9.44
C ALA A 172 3.90 -21.26 9.96
N ALA A 173 3.81 -19.99 10.34
CA ALA A 173 4.88 -19.21 10.92
C ALA A 173 4.35 -18.38 12.08
N SER A 174 5.23 -17.80 12.88
CA SER A 174 4.93 -16.77 13.85
C SER A 174 5.10 -15.41 13.18
N CYS A 175 4.05 -14.60 13.23
CA CYS A 175 4.03 -13.24 12.70
C CYS A 175 3.81 -12.25 13.84
N GLN A 176 4.53 -11.13 13.82
CA GLN A 176 4.27 -10.05 14.78
C GLN A 176 3.00 -9.30 14.40
N ALA A 177 2.02 -9.25 15.28
CA ALA A 177 0.80 -8.46 15.16
C ALA A 177 0.80 -7.32 16.14
N SER A 178 0.56 -6.09 15.68
CA SER A 178 0.45 -4.89 16.49
C SER A 178 -0.88 -4.19 16.22
N VAL A 179 -1.48 -3.57 17.23
CA VAL A 179 -2.82 -2.97 17.11
C VAL A 179 -2.84 -1.49 17.47
N ILE A 180 -3.53 -0.71 16.67
CA ILE A 180 -4.03 0.62 17.03
C ILE A 180 -5.50 0.42 17.42
N ARG A 181 -5.80 0.39 18.73
CA ARG A 181 -7.16 0.26 19.23
C ARG A 181 -7.96 1.52 18.98
N ARG A 182 -9.27 1.32 18.74
CA ARG A 182 -10.24 2.37 18.45
C ARG A 182 -11.51 2.13 19.25
N ALA A 183 -12.35 3.15 19.41
CA ALA A 183 -13.59 3.01 20.14
C ALA A 183 -14.46 1.85 19.61
N ASN A 184 -15.38 1.35 20.45
CA ASN A 184 -16.39 0.34 20.11
C ASN A 184 -15.77 -0.97 19.59
N ASN A 185 -14.82 -1.55 20.33
CA ASN A 185 -14.17 -2.82 19.98
C ASN A 185 -13.65 -2.84 18.52
N SER A 186 -13.10 -1.71 18.10
CA SER A 186 -12.54 -1.53 16.76
C SER A 186 -11.03 -1.36 16.84
N GLY A 187 -10.34 -1.61 15.74
CA GLY A 187 -8.88 -1.44 15.70
C GLY A 187 -8.30 -1.70 14.32
N THR A 188 -7.13 -1.15 14.08
CA THR A 188 -6.28 -1.51 12.94
C THR A 188 -5.20 -2.44 13.44
N VAL A 189 -5.22 -3.70 12.98
CA VAL A 189 -4.18 -4.68 13.25
C VAL A 189 -3.20 -4.70 12.09
N VAL A 190 -1.91 -4.51 12.39
CA VAL A 190 -0.81 -4.60 11.43
C VAL A 190 -0.05 -5.88 11.73
N VAL A 191 -0.05 -6.80 10.78
CA VAL A 191 0.71 -8.06 10.89
C VAL A 191 1.94 -7.96 10.00
N LYS A 192 3.11 -8.26 10.57
CA LYS A 192 4.38 -8.34 9.86
C LYS A 192 4.83 -9.81 9.83
N ASN A 193 5.00 -10.34 8.62
CA ASN A 193 5.50 -11.70 8.43
C ASN A 193 7.03 -11.78 8.60
N PRO A 194 7.61 -12.99 8.69
CA PRO A 194 9.07 -13.16 8.85
C PRO A 194 9.89 -12.53 7.72
N GLU A 195 9.34 -12.44 6.52
CA GLU A 195 9.99 -11.81 5.35
C GLU A 195 9.90 -10.28 5.39
N GLY A 196 9.24 -9.71 6.41
CA GLY A 196 9.10 -8.27 6.61
C GLY A 196 7.92 -7.62 5.91
N GLN A 197 7.13 -8.38 5.14
CA GLN A 197 5.93 -7.86 4.50
C GLN A 197 4.85 -7.54 5.54
N LYS A 198 4.09 -6.47 5.32
CA LYS A 198 3.02 -6.03 6.21
C LYS A 198 1.66 -6.28 5.58
N ARG A 199 0.68 -6.56 6.44
CA ARG A 199 -0.75 -6.63 6.12
C ARG A 199 -1.53 -5.85 7.15
N GLN A 200 -2.52 -5.11 6.71
CA GLN A 200 -3.37 -4.32 7.59
C GLN A 200 -4.79 -4.85 7.56
N PHE A 201 -5.39 -4.98 8.73
CA PHE A 201 -6.78 -5.43 8.89
C PHE A 201 -7.53 -4.43 9.77
N LEU A 202 -8.64 -3.90 9.24
CA LEU A 202 -9.55 -3.09 10.03
C LEU A 202 -10.58 -3.99 10.68
N PHE A 203 -10.65 -3.91 12.01
CA PHE A 203 -11.72 -4.49 12.80
C PHE A 203 -12.72 -3.40 13.18
N VAL A 204 -14.00 -3.69 13.01
CA VAL A 204 -15.12 -2.85 13.47
C VAL A 204 -16.05 -3.71 14.29
N ASN A 205 -16.33 -3.30 15.54
CA ASN A 205 -17.12 -4.08 16.50
C ASN A 205 -16.63 -5.54 16.61
N GLY A 206 -15.33 -5.74 16.71
CA GLY A 206 -14.68 -7.05 16.85
C GLY A 206 -14.65 -7.93 15.59
N LYS A 207 -15.05 -7.41 14.42
CA LYS A 207 -15.06 -8.16 13.16
C LYS A 207 -14.09 -7.52 12.16
N ALA A 208 -13.24 -8.31 11.54
CA ALA A 208 -12.40 -7.83 10.44
C ALA A 208 -13.28 -7.54 9.20
N VAL A 209 -13.22 -6.30 8.70
CA VAL A 209 -14.12 -5.79 7.62
C VAL A 209 -13.37 -5.24 6.41
N ALA A 210 -12.08 -4.90 6.55
CA ALA A 210 -11.27 -4.39 5.45
C ALA A 210 -9.80 -4.80 5.62
N THR A 211 -9.08 -4.78 4.51
CA THR A 211 -7.65 -5.04 4.43
C THR A 211 -6.99 -4.07 3.45
N ASP A 212 -5.67 -3.99 3.46
CA ASP A 212 -4.86 -3.23 2.50
C ASP A 212 -4.48 -4.04 1.25
N GLN A 213 -5.14 -5.19 1.05
CA GLN A 213 -4.86 -6.09 -0.06
C GLN A 213 -6.03 -6.14 -1.06
N PRO A 214 -5.76 -6.39 -2.36
CA PRO A 214 -6.79 -6.48 -3.39
C PRO A 214 -7.59 -7.79 -3.33
N GLU A 215 -7.06 -8.80 -2.65
CA GLU A 215 -7.70 -10.09 -2.51
C GLU A 215 -8.94 -10.03 -1.62
N LYS A 216 -9.89 -10.91 -1.90
CA LYS A 216 -11.11 -11.03 -1.11
C LYS A 216 -10.79 -11.41 0.34
N LEU A 217 -11.22 -10.56 1.26
CA LEU A 217 -11.19 -10.83 2.69
C LEU A 217 -12.29 -11.82 3.06
N SER A 218 -11.93 -12.92 3.71
CA SER A 218 -12.85 -13.88 4.31
C SER A 218 -12.50 -14.07 5.78
N VAL A 219 -13.52 -14.12 6.65
CA VAL A 219 -13.36 -14.20 8.10
C VAL A 219 -14.24 -15.31 8.65
N GLN A 220 -13.66 -16.21 9.41
CA GLN A 220 -14.35 -17.23 10.21
C GLN A 220 -14.05 -17.00 11.68
N ARG A 221 -14.99 -17.40 12.56
CA ARG A 221 -14.81 -17.31 14.01
C ARG A 221 -14.56 -18.70 14.60
N ARG A 222 -13.59 -18.79 15.51
CA ARG A 222 -13.33 -19.99 16.31
C ARG A 222 -13.08 -19.54 17.76
N GLY A 223 -14.16 -19.53 18.57
CA GLY A 223 -14.12 -18.95 19.92
C GLY A 223 -13.78 -17.46 19.87
N ASP A 224 -12.71 -17.08 20.55
CA ASP A 224 -12.13 -15.75 20.66
C ASP A 224 -11.09 -15.42 19.56
N VAL A 225 -11.00 -16.27 18.53
CA VAL A 225 -10.07 -16.10 17.42
C VAL A 225 -10.80 -15.78 16.13
N SER A 226 -10.37 -14.73 15.44
CA SER A 226 -10.73 -14.43 14.06
C SER A 226 -9.75 -15.12 13.13
N LEU A 227 -10.24 -16.08 12.33
CA LEU A 227 -9.49 -16.74 11.27
C LEU A 227 -9.68 -15.94 9.98
N ILE A 228 -8.69 -15.18 9.61
CA ILE A 228 -8.70 -14.30 8.43
C ILE A 228 -8.01 -15.03 7.28
N SER A 229 -8.65 -15.02 6.09
CA SER A 229 -8.05 -15.50 4.84
C SER A 229 -8.13 -14.41 3.78
N LEU A 230 -7.06 -14.26 3.00
CA LEU A 230 -7.00 -13.42 1.80
C LEU A 230 -6.99 -14.32 0.57
N GLY A 231 -7.82 -13.96 -0.42
CA GLY A 231 -8.03 -14.78 -1.62
C GLY A 231 -8.59 -16.17 -1.30
N GLU A 232 -8.26 -17.15 -2.13
CA GLU A 232 -8.63 -18.56 -1.93
C GLU A 232 -7.65 -19.28 -0.99
N ASN A 233 -7.46 -18.73 0.23
CA ASN A 233 -6.54 -19.22 1.26
C ASN A 233 -5.03 -19.03 0.92
N PHE A 234 -4.71 -18.09 0.07
CA PHE A 234 -3.33 -17.74 -0.25
C PHE A 234 -2.56 -17.25 0.99
N GLU A 235 -3.22 -16.43 1.82
CA GLU A 235 -2.71 -16.00 3.13
C GLU A 235 -3.75 -16.27 4.22
N ARG A 236 -3.30 -16.61 5.44
CA ARG A 236 -4.14 -16.84 6.61
C ARG A 236 -3.51 -16.25 7.85
N TYR A 237 -4.37 -15.72 8.74
CA TYR A 237 -3.97 -15.09 9.99
C TYR A 237 -4.95 -15.47 11.10
N GLU A 238 -4.43 -15.81 12.29
CA GLU A 238 -5.24 -16.12 13.49
C GLU A 238 -5.11 -14.94 14.46
N ILE A 239 -6.11 -14.05 14.50
CA ILE A 239 -6.08 -12.85 15.34
C ILE A 239 -6.97 -13.05 16.55
N LEU A 240 -6.38 -12.95 17.77
CA LEU A 240 -7.08 -13.01 19.03
C LEU A 240 -7.89 -11.73 19.28
N ASP A 241 -9.11 -11.89 19.81
CA ASP A 241 -9.97 -10.75 20.17
C ASP A 241 -9.31 -9.85 21.21
N ALA A 242 -8.63 -10.42 22.21
CA ALA A 242 -7.93 -9.67 23.24
C ALA A 242 -6.90 -8.68 22.66
N LEU A 243 -6.29 -8.96 21.50
CA LEU A 243 -5.42 -8.00 20.84
C LEU A 243 -6.21 -6.74 20.43
N VAL A 244 -7.40 -6.94 19.85
CA VAL A 244 -8.22 -5.85 19.27
C VAL A 244 -8.95 -5.07 20.37
N VAL A 245 -9.57 -5.78 21.33
CA VAL A 245 -10.48 -5.13 22.29
C VAL A 245 -9.80 -4.77 23.62
N GLY A 246 -8.63 -5.30 23.91
CA GLY A 246 -7.98 -5.21 25.21
C GLY A 246 -8.46 -6.31 26.15
N GLY A 247 -7.81 -6.47 27.27
CA GLY A 247 -8.18 -7.35 28.38
C GLY A 247 -8.72 -6.53 29.55
#